data_1e7d64200cc6a3025b14a29857a5aa20
#
_entry.id   1e7d64200cc6a3025b14a29857a5aa20
#
_cell.length_a   1.000
_cell.length_b   1.000
_cell.length_c   1.000
_cell.angle_alpha   90.00
_cell.angle_beta   90.00
_cell.angle_gamma   90.00
#
_symmetry.space_group_name_H-M   'P 1'
#
loop_
_entity.id
_entity.type
_entity.pdbx_description
1 polymer ?
#
loop_
_entity_poly.entity_id
_entity_poly.type
_entity_poly.pdbx_seq_one_letter_code
_entity_poly.pdbx_strand_id
1 'polypeptide(L)'
;MFTLSAFADEISPDPVEQLAVLKACRVRFIEFRSIHKTNVLKLSDAQIGEFKKMLDGEGFGLSAIGSPVGKVAIDLPFEPHLDLFKRALHLCGVFDCPRIRVFSYYPPADKPFDGNWAPHREEVIRRMGVKAEMAKAAGVTLFHENEHNIFGDEPERVADLMKSVNSPALRAAYDAANWVFCGYDPVKGWELTKEYTSHIHIKDWKKPVPGEGHGTGVIPGSGDGQMSYSIADAVKRGYKGFATMEPHLRGGGPTGGVTGPDLFPLAVEAFRGILKACGGTEG
;
A
#
# COMPACT_ATOMS: atom_id res chain seq x y z
N MET A 1 -3.90 -11.78 14.91
CA MET A 1 -2.83 -10.93 15.47
C MET A 1 -2.30 -10.05 14.33
N PHE A 2 -2.31 -8.75 14.52
CA PHE A 2 -1.87 -7.77 13.53
C PHE A 2 -0.45 -7.31 13.88
N THR A 3 0.41 -7.18 12.89
CA THR A 3 1.72 -6.54 13.07
C THR A 3 1.66 -5.14 12.48
N LEU A 4 1.92 -4.13 13.32
CA LEU A 4 1.91 -2.73 12.86
C LEU A 4 3.14 -2.43 12.02
N SER A 5 2.90 -1.70 10.92
CA SER A 5 3.90 -1.15 10.02
C SER A 5 3.54 0.28 9.66
N ALA A 6 4.38 0.98 8.93
CA ALA A 6 4.15 2.36 8.56
C ALA A 6 4.81 2.75 7.22
N PHE A 7 4.15 3.62 6.48
CA PHE A 7 4.82 4.48 5.51
C PHE A 7 5.52 5.61 6.29
N ALA A 8 6.76 5.37 6.68
CA ALA A 8 7.51 6.25 7.58
C ALA A 8 7.79 7.64 6.96
N ASP A 9 7.80 7.73 5.63
CA ASP A 9 7.96 9.00 4.90
C ASP A 9 6.77 9.95 5.05
N GLU A 10 5.64 9.49 5.58
CA GLU A 10 4.55 10.38 6.00
C GLU A 10 4.87 11.19 7.26
N ILE A 11 5.78 10.70 8.07
CA ILE A 11 6.25 11.38 9.28
C ILE A 11 7.19 12.52 8.88
N SER A 12 8.21 12.18 8.11
CA SER A 12 9.30 13.11 7.71
C SER A 12 10.07 12.54 6.53
N PRO A 13 10.70 13.38 5.69
CA PRO A 13 11.67 12.92 4.71
C PRO A 13 13.01 12.47 5.34
N ASP A 14 13.29 12.82 6.60
CA ASP A 14 14.51 12.44 7.32
C ASP A 14 14.34 11.06 7.95
N PRO A 15 15.15 10.05 7.56
CA PRO A 15 15.05 8.70 8.13
C PRO A 15 15.34 8.64 9.63
N VAL A 16 16.15 9.55 10.19
CA VAL A 16 16.39 9.60 11.64
C VAL A 16 15.12 9.97 12.39
N GLU A 17 14.40 11.00 11.91
CA GLU A 17 13.12 11.41 12.49
C GLU A 17 12.05 10.34 12.29
N GLN A 18 12.01 9.68 11.10
CA GLN A 18 11.12 8.55 10.84
C GLN A 18 11.24 7.49 11.95
N LEU A 19 12.47 6.99 12.19
CA LEU A 19 12.71 5.92 13.16
C LEU A 19 12.46 6.38 14.59
N ALA A 20 12.78 7.61 14.95
CA ALA A 20 12.55 8.16 16.29
C ALA A 20 11.04 8.15 16.63
N VAL A 21 10.20 8.65 15.72
CA VAL A 21 8.75 8.67 15.93
C VAL A 21 8.16 7.26 15.95
N LEU A 22 8.55 6.38 15.01
CA LEU A 22 8.08 4.99 15.00
C LEU A 22 8.47 4.24 16.26
N LYS A 23 9.69 4.46 16.79
CA LYS A 23 10.16 3.88 18.05
C LYS A 23 9.32 4.35 19.24
N ALA A 24 9.00 5.65 19.31
CA ALA A 24 8.10 6.20 20.32
C ALA A 24 6.70 5.60 20.23
N CYS A 25 6.20 5.34 19.02
CA CYS A 25 4.94 4.65 18.76
C CYS A 25 5.02 3.13 18.99
N ARG A 26 6.17 2.55 19.28
CA ARG A 26 6.37 1.08 19.37
C ARG A 26 6.03 0.35 18.08
N VAL A 27 6.22 0.97 16.93
CA VAL A 27 6.12 0.37 15.59
C VAL A 27 7.52 0.01 15.12
N ARG A 28 7.74 -1.23 14.67
CA ARG A 28 9.07 -1.75 14.33
C ARG A 28 9.21 -2.18 12.88
N PHE A 29 8.16 -2.01 12.09
CA PHE A 29 8.18 -2.36 10.67
C PHE A 29 7.85 -1.14 9.80
N ILE A 30 8.48 -1.08 8.63
CA ILE A 30 8.29 -0.02 7.65
C ILE A 30 7.86 -0.63 6.31
N GLU A 31 6.84 -0.09 5.70
CA GLU A 31 6.61 -0.23 4.27
C GLU A 31 7.45 0.83 3.56
N PHE A 32 8.60 0.41 3.01
CA PHE A 32 9.64 1.33 2.59
C PHE A 32 9.32 1.96 1.23
N ARG A 33 8.80 3.20 1.25
CA ARG A 33 8.43 3.98 0.07
C ARG A 33 9.48 5.03 -0.29
N SER A 34 9.95 5.82 0.67
CA SER A 34 10.96 6.86 0.41
C SER A 34 11.73 7.31 1.66
N ILE A 35 12.93 7.83 1.45
CA ILE A 35 13.73 8.67 2.36
C ILE A 35 14.29 9.84 1.57
N HIS A 36 14.61 10.96 2.23
CA HIS A 36 15.18 12.14 1.59
C HIS A 36 14.37 12.62 0.37
N LYS A 37 13.03 12.48 0.40
CA LYS A 37 12.12 12.78 -0.72
C LYS A 37 12.41 11.97 -2.00
N THR A 38 13.14 10.88 -1.87
CA THR A 38 13.53 10.01 -3.00
C THR A 38 12.87 8.65 -2.85
N ASN A 39 12.16 8.23 -3.91
CA ASN A 39 11.50 6.91 -3.95
C ASN A 39 12.54 5.77 -3.84
N VAL A 40 12.18 4.72 -3.12
CA VAL A 40 13.02 3.55 -2.82
C VAL A 40 13.71 2.95 -4.05
N LEU A 41 13.05 2.92 -5.20
CA LEU A 41 13.63 2.36 -6.43
C LEU A 41 14.66 3.28 -7.10
N LYS A 42 14.70 4.56 -6.71
CA LYS A 42 15.63 5.57 -7.26
C LYS A 42 16.82 5.86 -6.34
N LEU A 43 16.82 5.29 -5.14
CA LEU A 43 17.96 5.40 -4.23
C LEU A 43 19.18 4.64 -4.79
N SER A 44 20.37 5.22 -4.63
CA SER A 44 21.63 4.55 -4.95
C SER A 44 21.88 3.38 -4.00
N ASP A 45 22.72 2.42 -4.40
CA ASP A 45 23.08 1.30 -3.54
C ASP A 45 23.79 1.75 -2.26
N ALA A 46 24.54 2.87 -2.30
CA ALA A 46 25.13 3.47 -1.12
C ALA A 46 24.06 3.95 -0.12
N GLN A 47 23.06 4.71 -0.59
CA GLN A 47 21.95 5.16 0.25
C GLN A 47 21.13 4.00 0.81
N ILE A 48 20.89 2.97 -0.01
CA ILE A 48 20.23 1.72 0.42
C ILE A 48 21.03 1.05 1.53
N GLY A 49 22.36 0.91 1.36
CA GLY A 49 23.23 0.29 2.35
C GLY A 49 23.32 1.09 3.66
N GLU A 50 23.35 2.41 3.59
CA GLU A 50 23.31 3.28 4.77
C GLU A 50 21.99 3.14 5.54
N PHE A 51 20.86 3.17 4.83
CA PHE A 51 19.56 3.02 5.47
C PHE A 51 19.37 1.61 6.07
N LYS A 52 19.84 0.56 5.36
CA LYS A 52 19.83 -0.82 5.90
C LYS A 52 20.60 -0.91 7.22
N LYS A 53 21.80 -0.34 7.30
CA LYS A 53 22.59 -0.31 8.54
C LYS A 53 21.87 0.42 9.67
N MET A 54 21.18 1.52 9.34
CA MET A 54 20.38 2.28 10.32
C MET A 54 19.21 1.41 10.84
N LEU A 55 18.46 0.74 9.96
CA LEU A 55 17.39 -0.17 10.34
C LEU A 55 17.88 -1.29 11.26
N ASP A 56 18.98 -1.96 10.88
CA ASP A 56 19.56 -3.06 11.63
C ASP A 56 20.03 -2.60 13.02
N GLY A 57 20.69 -1.43 13.10
CA GLY A 57 21.17 -0.86 14.36
C GLY A 57 20.05 -0.47 15.34
N GLU A 58 18.90 -0.10 14.83
CA GLU A 58 17.73 0.31 15.60
C GLU A 58 16.68 -0.81 15.79
N GLY A 59 16.91 -2.00 15.21
CA GLY A 59 16.03 -3.15 15.32
C GLY A 59 14.71 -3.00 14.57
N PHE A 60 14.75 -2.39 13.37
CA PHE A 60 13.61 -2.29 12.47
C PHE A 60 13.69 -3.32 11.34
N GLY A 61 12.51 -3.82 10.92
CA GLY A 61 12.33 -4.63 9.73
C GLY A 61 11.46 -3.93 8.68
N LEU A 62 11.36 -4.54 7.49
CA LEU A 62 10.41 -4.09 6.49
C LEU A 62 9.18 -4.99 6.43
N SER A 63 8.00 -4.38 6.30
CA SER A 63 6.76 -5.10 5.96
C SER A 63 6.65 -5.35 4.46
N ALA A 64 7.08 -4.40 3.64
CA ALA A 64 7.16 -4.52 2.19
C ALA A 64 8.11 -3.45 1.60
N ILE A 65 8.57 -3.68 0.37
CA ILE A 65 9.10 -2.62 -0.48
C ILE A 65 7.89 -1.84 -1.04
N GLY A 66 7.68 -0.63 -0.56
CA GLY A 66 6.57 0.26 -0.94
C GLY A 66 6.76 0.87 -2.33
N SER A 67 6.89 0.03 -3.34
CA SER A 67 7.26 0.40 -4.70
C SER A 67 6.12 1.09 -5.47
N PRO A 68 6.41 1.95 -6.48
CA PRO A 68 5.44 2.48 -7.42
C PRO A 68 5.26 1.57 -8.66
N VAL A 69 5.73 0.33 -8.63
CA VAL A 69 5.62 -0.59 -9.78
C VAL A 69 4.16 -0.78 -10.17
N GLY A 70 3.83 -0.47 -11.41
CA GLY A 70 2.46 -0.46 -11.95
C GLY A 70 1.86 0.95 -12.05
N LYS A 71 2.43 1.99 -11.46
CA LYS A 71 2.03 3.39 -11.68
C LYS A 71 2.66 3.92 -12.98
N VAL A 72 2.25 3.35 -14.09
CA VAL A 72 2.67 3.68 -15.47
C VAL A 72 1.51 3.40 -16.41
N ALA A 73 1.39 4.15 -17.51
CA ALA A 73 0.33 3.94 -18.46
C ALA A 73 0.44 2.58 -19.16
N ILE A 74 -0.71 1.93 -19.39
CA ILE A 74 -0.78 0.55 -19.91
C ILE A 74 -0.28 0.42 -21.36
N ASP A 75 -0.37 1.48 -22.14
CA ASP A 75 0.09 1.55 -23.55
C ASP A 75 1.60 1.75 -23.69
N LEU A 76 2.32 2.11 -22.63
CA LEU A 76 3.77 2.24 -22.67
C LEU A 76 4.48 0.88 -22.74
N PRO A 77 5.70 0.82 -23.31
CA PRO A 77 6.50 -0.41 -23.37
C PRO A 77 6.67 -1.07 -22.00
N PHE A 78 6.56 -2.40 -21.98
CA PHE A 78 6.60 -3.15 -20.72
C PHE A 78 8.01 -3.33 -20.15
N GLU A 79 9.02 -3.49 -21.01
CA GLU A 79 10.40 -3.83 -20.64
C GLU A 79 11.05 -2.81 -19.69
N PRO A 80 11.00 -1.48 -19.95
CA PRO A 80 11.58 -0.50 -19.03
C PRO A 80 10.90 -0.52 -17.64
N HIS A 81 9.60 -0.82 -17.62
CA HIS A 81 8.85 -0.96 -16.37
C HIS A 81 9.23 -2.26 -15.64
N LEU A 82 9.51 -3.33 -16.39
CA LEU A 82 9.98 -4.60 -15.83
C LEU A 82 11.36 -4.45 -15.16
N ASP A 83 12.22 -3.56 -15.65
CA ASP A 83 13.51 -3.29 -15.02
C ASP A 83 13.36 -2.60 -13.66
N LEU A 84 12.37 -1.72 -13.50
CA LEU A 84 12.00 -1.18 -12.17
C LEU A 84 11.51 -2.30 -11.23
N PHE A 85 10.76 -3.25 -11.75
CA PHE A 85 10.33 -4.41 -10.97
C PHE A 85 11.49 -5.32 -10.56
N LYS A 86 12.46 -5.57 -11.46
CA LYS A 86 13.70 -6.29 -11.12
C LYS A 86 14.49 -5.57 -10.02
N ARG A 87 14.53 -4.23 -10.04
CA ARG A 87 15.12 -3.44 -8.95
C ARG A 87 14.41 -3.68 -7.63
N ALA A 88 13.07 -3.71 -7.61
CA ALA A 88 12.30 -4.01 -6.41
C ALA A 88 12.59 -5.43 -5.89
N LEU A 89 12.68 -6.44 -6.76
CA LEU A 89 13.07 -7.81 -6.40
C LEU A 89 14.48 -7.86 -5.79
N HIS A 90 15.45 -7.13 -6.37
CA HIS A 90 16.79 -7.02 -5.80
C HIS A 90 16.76 -6.45 -4.37
N LEU A 91 15.97 -5.39 -4.14
CA LEU A 91 15.83 -4.79 -2.81
C LEU A 91 15.19 -5.72 -1.79
N CYS A 92 14.31 -6.64 -2.21
CA CYS A 92 13.81 -7.69 -1.33
C CYS A 92 14.94 -8.53 -0.73
N GLY A 93 15.94 -8.89 -1.53
CA GLY A 93 17.13 -9.60 -1.05
C GLY A 93 18.00 -8.76 -0.13
N VAL A 94 18.20 -7.48 -0.46
CA VAL A 94 19.00 -6.56 0.38
C VAL A 94 18.41 -6.39 1.77
N PHE A 95 17.08 -6.24 1.87
CA PHE A 95 16.40 -5.97 3.13
C PHE A 95 15.84 -7.23 3.83
N ASP A 96 16.05 -8.41 3.28
CA ASP A 96 15.43 -9.66 3.75
C ASP A 96 13.89 -9.52 3.92
N CYS A 97 13.28 -8.89 2.94
CA CYS A 97 11.83 -8.61 2.93
C CYS A 97 11.17 -9.19 1.68
N PRO A 98 10.53 -10.37 1.75
CA PRO A 98 9.98 -11.06 0.58
C PRO A 98 8.61 -10.50 0.16
N ARG A 99 8.42 -9.17 0.18
CA ARG A 99 7.15 -8.54 -0.13
C ARG A 99 7.35 -7.22 -0.88
N ILE A 100 6.54 -7.01 -1.94
CA ILE A 100 6.54 -5.79 -2.76
C ILE A 100 5.12 -5.32 -2.95
N ARG A 101 4.84 -4.02 -2.68
CA ARG A 101 3.61 -3.38 -3.12
C ARG A 101 3.68 -3.07 -4.61
N VAL A 102 2.58 -3.33 -5.33
CA VAL A 102 2.43 -3.07 -6.78
C VAL A 102 1.06 -2.51 -7.12
N PHE A 103 0.93 -1.98 -8.34
CA PHE A 103 -0.30 -1.42 -8.90
C PHE A 103 -0.61 -2.03 -10.28
N SER A 104 -1.83 -1.77 -10.80
CA SER A 104 -2.35 -2.39 -12.02
C SER A 104 -2.50 -1.43 -13.21
N TYR A 105 -1.57 -0.49 -13.34
CA TYR A 105 -1.42 0.44 -14.47
C TYR A 105 -2.43 1.59 -14.50
N TYR A 106 -1.95 2.75 -14.95
CA TYR A 106 -2.78 3.88 -15.35
C TYR A 106 -3.41 3.63 -16.71
N PRO A 107 -4.50 4.37 -17.06
CA PRO A 107 -5.05 4.38 -18.41
C PRO A 107 -4.00 4.74 -19.48
N PRO A 108 -4.31 4.47 -20.75
CA PRO A 108 -3.47 4.92 -21.86
C PRO A 108 -3.16 6.42 -21.77
N ALA A 109 -1.92 6.79 -22.11
CA ALA A 109 -1.46 8.17 -22.05
C ALA A 109 -1.74 8.96 -23.34
N ASP A 110 -2.02 8.26 -24.45
CA ASP A 110 -2.13 8.83 -25.79
C ASP A 110 -3.45 9.59 -26.04
N LYS A 111 -4.47 9.41 -25.19
CA LYS A 111 -5.82 9.99 -25.36
C LYS A 111 -6.57 10.10 -24.02
N PRO A 112 -7.60 10.96 -23.94
CA PRO A 112 -8.51 10.97 -22.80
C PRO A 112 -9.14 9.59 -22.57
N PHE A 113 -9.13 9.12 -21.33
CA PHE A 113 -9.71 7.84 -20.97
C PHE A 113 -11.19 7.98 -20.63
N ASP A 114 -12.03 7.16 -21.23
CA ASP A 114 -13.48 7.16 -21.10
C ASP A 114 -14.00 6.27 -19.94
N GLY A 115 -13.08 5.72 -19.14
CA GLY A 115 -13.40 4.77 -18.06
C GLY A 115 -13.49 3.31 -18.52
N ASN A 116 -13.40 3.04 -19.82
CA ASN A 116 -13.54 1.69 -20.37
C ASN A 116 -12.22 0.92 -20.37
N TRP A 117 -12.04 0.05 -19.39
CA TRP A 117 -10.88 -0.83 -19.28
C TRP A 117 -10.97 -2.11 -20.12
N ALA A 118 -12.10 -2.44 -20.73
CA ALA A 118 -12.28 -3.70 -21.45
C ALA A 118 -11.21 -3.94 -22.54
N PRO A 119 -10.79 -2.95 -23.35
CA PRO A 119 -9.75 -3.15 -24.35
C PRO A 119 -8.35 -3.42 -23.78
N HIS A 120 -8.11 -3.05 -22.52
CA HIS A 120 -6.79 -3.11 -21.88
C HIS A 120 -6.68 -4.23 -20.83
N ARG A 121 -7.81 -4.83 -20.44
CA ARG A 121 -7.88 -5.85 -19.40
C ARG A 121 -6.91 -7.00 -19.63
N GLU A 122 -6.88 -7.59 -20.80
CA GLU A 122 -6.02 -8.75 -21.10
C GLU A 122 -4.53 -8.41 -20.96
N GLU A 123 -4.13 -7.21 -21.38
CA GLU A 123 -2.74 -6.76 -21.25
C GLU A 123 -2.38 -6.47 -19.77
N VAL A 124 -3.30 -5.91 -18.98
CA VAL A 124 -3.10 -5.76 -17.52
C VAL A 124 -2.89 -7.12 -16.88
N ILE A 125 -3.77 -8.09 -17.13
CA ILE A 125 -3.68 -9.45 -16.59
C ILE A 125 -2.35 -10.11 -17.01
N ARG A 126 -2.00 -10.02 -18.29
CA ARG A 126 -0.74 -10.57 -18.81
C ARG A 126 0.49 -10.00 -18.09
N ARG A 127 0.59 -8.66 -17.98
CA ARG A 127 1.71 -7.99 -17.33
C ARG A 127 1.79 -8.29 -15.83
N MET A 128 0.64 -8.36 -15.17
CA MET A 128 0.59 -8.74 -13.75
C MET A 128 0.97 -10.21 -13.56
N GLY A 129 0.53 -11.10 -14.47
CA GLY A 129 0.91 -12.51 -14.49
C GLY A 129 2.43 -12.70 -14.62
N VAL A 130 3.06 -12.01 -15.56
CA VAL A 130 4.54 -12.05 -15.73
C VAL A 130 5.25 -11.64 -14.43
N LYS A 131 4.83 -10.54 -13.80
CA LYS A 131 5.42 -10.10 -12.52
C LYS A 131 5.17 -11.11 -11.39
N ALA A 132 3.98 -11.70 -11.33
CA ALA A 132 3.65 -12.71 -10.33
C ALA A 132 4.50 -13.98 -10.48
N GLU A 133 4.75 -14.46 -11.71
CA GLU A 133 5.64 -15.61 -11.93
C GLU A 133 7.10 -15.30 -11.57
N MET A 134 7.60 -14.10 -11.90
CA MET A 134 8.95 -13.67 -11.49
C MET A 134 9.07 -13.57 -9.96
N ALA A 135 8.05 -13.02 -9.29
CA ALA A 135 8.00 -12.91 -7.83
C ALA A 135 7.98 -14.31 -7.20
N LYS A 136 7.15 -15.22 -7.71
CA LYS A 136 7.06 -16.61 -7.26
C LYS A 136 8.41 -17.32 -7.37
N ALA A 137 9.09 -17.16 -8.49
CA ALA A 137 10.43 -17.74 -8.70
C ALA A 137 11.48 -17.18 -7.71
N ALA A 138 11.31 -15.94 -7.26
CA ALA A 138 12.15 -15.27 -6.28
C ALA A 138 11.72 -15.51 -4.82
N GLY A 139 10.63 -16.24 -4.55
CA GLY A 139 10.08 -16.41 -3.21
C GLY A 139 9.44 -15.14 -2.64
N VAL A 140 9.00 -14.22 -3.51
CA VAL A 140 8.45 -12.91 -3.15
C VAL A 140 6.93 -12.89 -3.37
N THR A 141 6.19 -12.23 -2.48
CA THR A 141 4.77 -11.95 -2.62
C THR A 141 4.53 -10.51 -3.06
N LEU A 142 3.73 -10.32 -4.09
CA LEU A 142 3.27 -9.01 -4.54
C LEU A 142 1.98 -8.65 -3.82
N PHE A 143 1.89 -7.44 -3.30
CA PHE A 143 0.66 -6.86 -2.76
C PHE A 143 0.13 -5.82 -3.73
N HIS A 144 -0.95 -6.15 -4.43
CA HIS A 144 -1.65 -5.20 -5.28
C HIS A 144 -2.54 -4.31 -4.41
N GLU A 145 -2.22 -3.04 -4.36
CA GLU A 145 -3.05 -2.03 -3.68
C GLU A 145 -4.13 -1.49 -4.63
N ASN A 146 -5.37 -1.44 -4.16
CA ASN A 146 -6.43 -0.68 -4.81
C ASN A 146 -6.12 0.82 -4.69
N GLU A 147 -6.12 1.53 -5.81
CA GLU A 147 -5.67 2.92 -5.90
C GLU A 147 -6.45 3.68 -6.98
N HIS A 148 -6.50 5.00 -6.85
CA HIS A 148 -7.15 5.87 -7.81
C HIS A 148 -6.52 5.81 -9.20
N ASN A 149 -7.38 5.84 -10.23
CA ASN A 149 -7.00 5.96 -11.63
C ASN A 149 -6.11 4.82 -12.18
N ILE A 150 -6.20 3.61 -11.61
CA ILE A 150 -5.58 2.40 -12.16
C ILE A 150 -6.66 1.38 -12.54
N PHE A 151 -6.30 0.30 -13.22
CA PHE A 151 -7.26 -0.79 -13.49
C PHE A 151 -7.97 -1.27 -12.23
N GLY A 152 -7.25 -1.39 -11.13
CA GLY A 152 -7.75 -1.84 -9.83
C GLY A 152 -8.26 -0.70 -8.94
N ASP A 153 -8.91 0.31 -9.50
CA ASP A 153 -9.60 1.37 -8.74
C ASP A 153 -11.07 1.03 -8.41
N GLU A 154 -11.58 -0.08 -8.91
CA GLU A 154 -12.92 -0.60 -8.67
C GLU A 154 -12.87 -1.98 -8.02
N PRO A 155 -13.72 -2.27 -7.01
CA PRO A 155 -13.71 -3.55 -6.29
C PRO A 155 -13.79 -4.79 -7.18
N GLU A 156 -14.66 -4.77 -8.18
CA GLU A 156 -14.84 -5.86 -9.13
C GLU A 156 -13.59 -6.11 -9.98
N ARG A 157 -12.88 -5.03 -10.38
CA ARG A 157 -11.65 -5.17 -11.17
C ARG A 157 -10.49 -5.70 -10.36
N VAL A 158 -10.40 -5.36 -9.06
CA VAL A 158 -9.42 -6.00 -8.16
C VAL A 158 -9.71 -7.49 -8.01
N ALA A 159 -10.96 -7.87 -7.76
CA ALA A 159 -11.36 -9.27 -7.66
C ALA A 159 -11.10 -10.04 -8.98
N ASP A 160 -11.40 -9.43 -10.12
CA ASP A 160 -11.12 -9.98 -11.44
C ASP A 160 -9.61 -10.17 -11.68
N LEU A 161 -8.79 -9.18 -11.33
CA LEU A 161 -7.33 -9.27 -11.40
C LEU A 161 -6.79 -10.45 -10.59
N MET A 162 -7.21 -10.56 -9.32
CA MET A 162 -6.77 -11.65 -8.44
C MET A 162 -7.17 -13.02 -8.99
N LYS A 163 -8.43 -13.14 -9.44
CA LYS A 163 -8.97 -14.37 -9.99
C LYS A 163 -8.32 -14.77 -11.32
N SER A 164 -8.09 -13.80 -12.20
CA SER A 164 -7.56 -14.06 -13.55
C SER A 164 -6.08 -14.39 -13.53
N VAL A 165 -5.26 -13.69 -12.72
CA VAL A 165 -3.83 -14.03 -12.55
C VAL A 165 -3.67 -15.33 -11.76
N ASN A 166 -4.51 -15.59 -10.78
CA ASN A 166 -4.59 -16.83 -9.99
C ASN A 166 -3.22 -17.34 -9.52
N SER A 167 -2.40 -16.45 -8.97
CA SER A 167 -1.06 -16.80 -8.47
C SER A 167 -0.99 -16.66 -6.94
N PRO A 168 -0.38 -17.61 -6.21
CA PRO A 168 -0.14 -17.45 -4.77
C PRO A 168 0.82 -16.30 -4.46
N ALA A 169 1.62 -15.88 -5.44
CA ALA A 169 2.54 -14.76 -5.32
C ALA A 169 1.90 -13.39 -5.58
N LEU A 170 0.61 -13.32 -5.91
CA LEU A 170 -0.15 -12.06 -6.03
C LEU A 170 -1.30 -12.06 -5.02
N ARG A 171 -1.26 -11.11 -4.09
CA ARG A 171 -2.26 -10.92 -3.05
C ARG A 171 -2.77 -9.48 -3.10
N ALA A 172 -3.88 -9.20 -2.42
CA ALA A 172 -4.40 -7.85 -2.28
C ALA A 172 -3.83 -7.16 -1.04
N ALA A 173 -3.48 -5.87 -1.19
CA ALA A 173 -3.37 -4.92 -0.11
C ALA A 173 -4.67 -4.11 -0.09
N TYR A 174 -5.44 -4.25 0.98
CA TYR A 174 -6.72 -3.57 1.12
C TYR A 174 -6.53 -2.17 1.68
N ASP A 175 -7.02 -1.16 0.98
CA ASP A 175 -7.08 0.23 1.42
C ASP A 175 -8.53 0.74 1.35
N ALA A 176 -9.15 0.92 2.52
CA ALA A 176 -10.53 1.38 2.62
C ALA A 176 -10.72 2.82 2.13
N ALA A 177 -9.73 3.69 2.41
CA ALA A 177 -9.80 5.11 2.06
C ALA A 177 -9.73 5.32 0.55
N ASN A 178 -8.94 4.50 -0.17
CA ASN A 178 -8.88 4.57 -1.62
C ASN A 178 -10.22 4.19 -2.27
N TRP A 179 -10.99 3.24 -1.70
CA TRP A 179 -12.36 3.00 -2.15
C TRP A 179 -13.26 4.21 -1.97
N VAL A 180 -13.20 4.84 -0.77
CA VAL A 180 -13.97 6.06 -0.49
C VAL A 180 -13.59 7.19 -1.44
N PHE A 181 -12.29 7.40 -1.66
CA PHE A 181 -11.75 8.42 -2.58
C PHE A 181 -12.24 8.19 -4.01
N CYS A 182 -12.28 6.94 -4.47
CA CYS A 182 -12.78 6.55 -5.79
C CYS A 182 -14.32 6.54 -5.90
N GLY A 183 -15.04 6.80 -4.80
CA GLY A 183 -16.51 6.83 -4.80
C GLY A 183 -17.17 5.46 -4.62
N TYR A 184 -16.40 4.43 -4.28
CA TYR A 184 -16.92 3.08 -4.04
C TYR A 184 -17.22 2.82 -2.57
N ASP A 185 -18.01 1.76 -2.31
CA ASP A 185 -18.29 1.28 -0.97
C ASP A 185 -17.12 0.41 -0.46
N PRO A 186 -16.44 0.83 0.65
CA PRO A 186 -15.34 0.05 1.20
C PRO A 186 -15.77 -1.31 1.75
N VAL A 187 -17.02 -1.46 2.21
CA VAL A 187 -17.54 -2.78 2.63
C VAL A 187 -17.63 -3.72 1.43
N LYS A 188 -18.17 -3.25 0.31
CA LYS A 188 -18.17 -4.04 -0.95
C LYS A 188 -16.75 -4.39 -1.39
N GLY A 189 -15.82 -3.42 -1.30
CA GLY A 189 -14.40 -3.63 -1.58
C GLY A 189 -13.82 -4.76 -0.73
N TRP A 190 -14.08 -4.74 0.58
CA TRP A 190 -13.65 -5.80 1.49
C TRP A 190 -14.26 -7.15 1.12
N GLU A 191 -15.58 -7.22 0.95
CA GLU A 191 -16.29 -8.48 0.67
C GLU A 191 -15.79 -9.18 -0.61
N LEU A 192 -15.45 -8.41 -1.65
CA LEU A 192 -14.94 -8.95 -2.90
C LEU A 192 -13.46 -9.34 -2.85
N THR A 193 -12.67 -8.73 -1.94
CA THR A 193 -11.21 -8.90 -1.95
C THR A 193 -10.64 -9.62 -0.73
N LYS A 194 -11.42 -9.80 0.34
CA LYS A 194 -10.96 -10.37 1.63
C LYS A 194 -10.26 -11.73 1.53
N GLU A 195 -10.68 -12.61 0.59
CA GLU A 195 -10.05 -13.92 0.39
C GLU A 195 -8.63 -13.81 -0.22
N TYR A 196 -8.36 -12.69 -0.90
CA TYR A 196 -7.07 -12.40 -1.49
C TYR A 196 -6.22 -11.48 -0.60
N THR A 197 -6.83 -10.83 0.40
CA THR A 197 -6.16 -9.82 1.23
C THR A 197 -5.18 -10.47 2.20
N SER A 198 -3.94 -10.03 2.16
CA SER A 198 -2.88 -10.42 3.09
C SER A 198 -2.06 -9.24 3.62
N HIS A 199 -2.46 -8.03 3.26
CA HIS A 199 -1.91 -6.75 3.71
C HIS A 199 -3.04 -5.73 3.84
N ILE A 200 -2.98 -4.83 4.82
CA ILE A 200 -4.02 -3.81 5.05
C ILE A 200 -3.34 -2.46 5.25
N HIS A 201 -3.75 -1.44 4.50
CA HIS A 201 -3.38 -0.06 4.75
C HIS A 201 -4.38 0.60 5.69
N ILE A 202 -3.87 1.30 6.68
CA ILE A 202 -4.66 2.00 7.69
C ILE A 202 -4.66 3.48 7.32
N LYS A 203 -5.64 3.80 6.49
CA LYS A 203 -5.94 5.13 6.00
C LYS A 203 -7.45 5.31 6.05
N ASP A 204 -7.92 6.46 6.48
CA ASP A 204 -9.34 6.78 6.51
C ASP A 204 -9.61 8.09 5.77
N TRP A 205 -10.74 8.16 5.11
CA TRP A 205 -11.06 9.26 4.21
C TRP A 205 -12.48 9.77 4.45
N LYS A 206 -12.60 11.08 4.58
CA LYS A 206 -13.90 11.74 4.63
C LYS A 206 -14.29 12.14 3.22
N LYS A 207 -15.47 11.68 2.78
CA LYS A 207 -16.05 12.06 1.48
C LYS A 207 -16.15 13.58 1.36
N PRO A 208 -16.00 14.13 0.14
CA PRO A 208 -16.19 15.55 -0.06
C PRO A 208 -17.64 15.95 0.21
N VAL A 209 -17.82 17.17 0.70
CA VAL A 209 -19.11 17.83 0.60
C VAL A 209 -19.41 18.07 -0.88
N PRO A 210 -20.66 17.88 -1.35
CA PRO A 210 -21.00 18.12 -2.75
C PRO A 210 -20.52 19.49 -3.24
N GLY A 211 -19.66 19.49 -4.27
CA GLY A 211 -19.01 20.69 -4.81
C GLY A 211 -17.63 21.03 -4.23
N GLU A 212 -17.13 20.30 -3.25
CA GLU A 212 -15.83 20.55 -2.58
C GLU A 212 -14.80 19.44 -2.85
N GLY A 213 -14.16 19.45 -4.02
CA GLY A 213 -12.97 18.64 -4.33
C GLY A 213 -13.11 17.11 -4.09
N HIS A 214 -12.06 16.46 -3.58
CA HIS A 214 -11.98 14.99 -3.45
C HIS A 214 -12.09 14.47 -2.00
N GLY A 215 -12.44 15.33 -1.03
CA GLY A 215 -12.44 14.95 0.38
C GLY A 215 -11.07 15.09 1.04
N THR A 216 -10.89 14.49 2.22
CA THR A 216 -9.68 14.65 3.01
C THR A 216 -9.35 13.40 3.83
N GLY A 217 -8.05 13.16 4.07
CA GLY A 217 -7.58 12.20 5.04
C GLY A 217 -7.94 12.61 6.46
N VAL A 218 -8.39 11.66 7.27
CA VAL A 218 -8.79 11.87 8.65
C VAL A 218 -8.20 10.80 9.57
N ILE A 219 -8.23 11.05 10.87
CA ILE A 219 -7.80 10.07 11.88
C ILE A 219 -8.57 8.76 11.66
N PRO A 220 -7.90 7.59 11.68
CA PRO A 220 -8.52 6.28 11.51
C PRO A 220 -9.78 6.12 12.38
N GLY A 221 -10.89 5.72 11.75
CA GLY A 221 -12.19 5.56 12.39
C GLY A 221 -13.07 6.81 12.41
N SER A 222 -12.58 7.97 11.93
CA SER A 222 -13.35 9.22 11.87
C SER A 222 -13.91 9.50 10.46
N GLY A 223 -13.55 8.69 9.48
CA GLY A 223 -13.96 8.83 8.09
C GLY A 223 -15.11 7.93 7.67
N ASP A 224 -15.21 7.78 6.36
CA ASP A 224 -16.24 6.98 5.70
C ASP A 224 -15.71 5.59 5.26
N GLY A 225 -14.45 5.24 5.64
CA GLY A 225 -13.77 3.97 5.29
C GLY A 225 -14.35 2.72 5.96
N GLN A 226 -15.30 2.87 6.87
CA GLN A 226 -15.95 1.77 7.61
C GLN A 226 -14.96 0.75 8.18
N MET A 227 -13.83 1.26 8.68
CA MET A 227 -12.66 0.47 9.09
C MET A 227 -13.01 -0.58 10.14
N SER A 228 -13.91 -0.28 11.08
CA SER A 228 -14.32 -1.24 12.10
C SER A 228 -14.97 -2.49 11.50
N TYR A 229 -15.65 -2.38 10.36
CA TYR A 229 -16.24 -3.52 9.67
C TYR A 229 -15.15 -4.46 9.13
N SER A 230 -14.23 -3.94 8.33
CA SER A 230 -13.16 -4.75 7.71
C SER A 230 -12.20 -5.33 8.75
N ILE A 231 -11.86 -4.56 9.80
CA ILE A 231 -10.97 -5.03 10.88
C ILE A 231 -11.66 -6.10 11.73
N ALA A 232 -12.95 -5.96 12.08
CA ALA A 232 -13.67 -6.98 12.83
C ALA A 232 -13.77 -8.30 12.05
N ASP A 233 -14.07 -8.25 10.73
CA ASP A 233 -14.09 -9.45 9.91
C ASP A 233 -12.68 -10.05 9.75
N ALA A 234 -11.65 -9.24 9.56
CA ALA A 234 -10.26 -9.72 9.52
C ALA A 234 -9.85 -10.42 10.82
N VAL A 235 -10.22 -9.87 11.99
CA VAL A 235 -10.02 -10.53 13.29
C VAL A 235 -10.73 -11.87 13.36
N LYS A 236 -12.03 -11.90 13.01
CA LYS A 236 -12.84 -13.13 13.00
C LYS A 236 -12.26 -14.21 12.08
N ARG A 237 -11.67 -13.81 10.95
CA ARG A 237 -11.01 -14.71 9.98
C ARG A 237 -9.61 -15.13 10.39
N GLY A 238 -9.12 -14.67 11.54
CA GLY A 238 -7.79 -15.01 12.06
C GLY A 238 -6.64 -14.35 11.28
N TYR A 239 -6.83 -13.15 10.76
CA TYR A 239 -5.80 -12.41 10.03
C TYR A 239 -4.48 -12.32 10.82
N LYS A 240 -3.37 -12.61 10.14
CA LYS A 240 -2.00 -12.59 10.69
C LYS A 240 -1.06 -11.88 9.71
N GLY A 241 -1.35 -10.64 9.40
CA GLY A 241 -0.58 -9.84 8.45
C GLY A 241 -0.21 -8.47 9.01
N PHE A 242 0.34 -7.65 8.14
CA PHE A 242 0.66 -6.27 8.47
C PHE A 242 -0.56 -5.37 8.34
N ALA A 243 -0.63 -4.41 9.26
CA ALA A 243 -1.48 -3.23 9.17
C ALA A 243 -0.55 -2.02 9.05
N THR A 244 -0.44 -1.47 7.86
CA THR A 244 0.50 -0.38 7.55
C THR A 244 -0.19 0.97 7.69
N MET A 245 0.28 1.78 8.61
CA MET A 245 -0.20 3.16 8.82
C MET A 245 0.14 4.04 7.62
N GLU A 246 -0.89 4.64 7.02
CA GLU A 246 -0.82 5.56 5.88
C GLU A 246 -1.82 6.72 6.03
N PRO A 247 -1.76 7.53 7.10
CA PRO A 247 -2.91 8.35 7.51
C PRO A 247 -3.26 9.53 6.58
N HIS A 248 -2.32 10.11 5.82
CA HIS A 248 -2.54 11.24 4.89
C HIS A 248 -3.20 12.48 5.52
N LEU A 249 -2.91 12.81 6.81
CA LEU A 249 -3.63 13.84 7.56
C LEU A 249 -3.32 15.28 7.14
N ARG A 250 -2.25 15.50 6.38
CA ARG A 250 -1.84 16.80 5.83
C ARG A 250 -1.86 16.86 4.31
N GLY A 251 -2.56 15.92 3.69
CA GLY A 251 -2.67 15.83 2.23
C GLY A 251 -1.51 15.08 1.56
N GLY A 252 -1.32 15.31 0.26
CA GLY A 252 -0.32 14.63 -0.54
C GLY A 252 1.04 15.33 -0.55
N GLY A 253 2.08 14.56 -0.77
CA GLY A 253 3.46 15.00 -0.96
C GLY A 253 4.08 14.38 -2.22
N PRO A 254 5.37 14.61 -2.49
CA PRO A 254 6.02 14.17 -3.74
C PRO A 254 6.14 12.66 -3.91
N THR A 255 6.02 11.89 -2.84
CA THR A 255 6.15 10.42 -2.86
C THR A 255 4.91 9.70 -2.33
N GLY A 256 3.93 10.42 -1.78
CA GLY A 256 2.72 9.89 -1.17
C GLY A 256 2.07 10.91 -0.25
N GLY A 257 1.32 10.44 0.76
CA GLY A 257 0.71 11.31 1.76
C GLY A 257 1.72 11.94 2.74
N VAL A 258 1.26 12.96 3.44
CA VAL A 258 2.00 13.62 4.53
C VAL A 258 1.11 13.65 5.78
N THR A 259 1.70 13.31 6.92
CA THR A 259 1.01 13.34 8.22
C THR A 259 1.77 14.18 9.24
N GLY A 260 3.08 14.06 9.29
CA GLY A 260 3.96 14.77 10.23
C GLY A 260 4.17 14.04 11.55
N PRO A 261 5.23 14.38 12.27
CA PRO A 261 5.66 13.70 13.50
C PRO A 261 4.70 13.88 14.67
N ASP A 262 3.89 14.91 14.68
CA ASP A 262 2.91 15.25 15.71
C ASP A 262 1.57 14.52 15.54
N LEU A 263 1.07 14.36 14.32
CA LEU A 263 -0.22 13.70 14.04
C LEU A 263 -0.09 12.18 13.86
N PHE A 264 1.07 11.70 13.42
CA PHE A 264 1.27 10.27 13.17
C PHE A 264 1.03 9.40 14.42
N PRO A 265 1.53 9.75 15.62
CA PRO A 265 1.22 9.02 16.85
C PRO A 265 -0.27 8.94 17.17
N LEU A 266 -1.03 10.00 16.89
CA LEU A 266 -2.48 10.04 17.12
C LEU A 266 -3.21 9.05 16.21
N ALA A 267 -2.78 8.93 14.95
CA ALA A 267 -3.33 7.94 14.03
C ALA A 267 -3.04 6.49 14.48
N VAL A 268 -1.82 6.23 14.99
CA VAL A 268 -1.44 4.92 15.52
C VAL A 268 -2.32 4.53 16.72
N GLU A 269 -2.50 5.45 17.67
CA GLU A 269 -3.33 5.17 18.86
C GLU A 269 -4.81 5.01 18.50
N ALA A 270 -5.32 5.78 17.54
CA ALA A 270 -6.68 5.62 17.05
C ALA A 270 -6.90 4.23 16.45
N PHE A 271 -5.98 3.76 15.60
CA PHE A 271 -6.07 2.40 15.06
C PHE A 271 -5.99 1.32 16.12
N ARG A 272 -5.10 1.46 17.12
CA ARG A 272 -5.03 0.54 18.26
C ARG A 272 -6.36 0.46 19.01
N GLY A 273 -7.03 1.60 19.17
CA GLY A 273 -8.38 1.67 19.75
C GLY A 273 -9.39 0.84 18.95
N ILE A 274 -9.40 0.99 17.61
CA ILE A 274 -10.26 0.22 16.70
C ILE A 274 -9.95 -1.28 16.80
N LEU A 275 -8.66 -1.64 16.70
CA LEU A 275 -8.24 -3.05 16.75
C LEU A 275 -8.69 -3.72 18.06
N LYS A 276 -8.50 -3.05 19.20
CA LYS A 276 -8.96 -3.51 20.51
C LYS A 276 -10.48 -3.65 20.58
N ALA A 277 -11.22 -2.66 20.08
CA ALA A 277 -12.69 -2.70 20.04
C ALA A 277 -13.23 -3.85 19.18
N CYS A 278 -12.50 -4.23 18.12
CA CYS A 278 -12.80 -5.38 17.28
C CYS A 278 -12.33 -6.73 17.86
N GLY A 279 -11.75 -6.77 19.07
CA GLY A 279 -11.24 -7.98 19.69
C GLY A 279 -9.91 -8.47 19.11
N GLY A 280 -9.21 -7.64 18.34
CA GLY A 280 -7.92 -7.96 17.77
C GLY A 280 -6.75 -7.68 18.73
N THR A 281 -5.60 -8.23 18.39
CA THR A 281 -4.34 -8.03 19.14
C THR A 281 -3.22 -7.60 18.21
N GLU A 282 -2.36 -6.70 18.73
CA GLU A 282 -1.07 -6.36 18.11
C GLU A 282 -0.01 -7.37 18.57
N GLY A 283 0.90 -7.78 17.67
CA GLY A 283 1.98 -8.73 17.93
C GLY A 283 3.32 -8.25 17.43
#